data_72cb416885eb04634d4d8e3b13b54b61
#
_entry.id   72cb416885eb04634d4d8e3b13b54b61
#
_cell.length_a   1.000
_cell.length_b   1.000
_cell.length_c   1.000
_cell.angle_alpha   90.00
_cell.angle_beta   90.00
_cell.angle_gamma   90.00
#
_symmetry.space_group_name_H-M   'P 1'
#
loop_
_entity.id
_entity.type
_entity.pdbx_description
1 polymer ?
#
loop_
_entity_poly.entity_id
_entity_poly.type
_entity_poly.pdbx_seq_one_letter_code
_entity_poly.pdbx_strand_id
1 'polypeptide(L)'
;MGYLTQSAFTGLAQTLAYLTPPLLVWFGMSQDAANAHHIPYVTIAAFVIGAGFSAASILLTARSVREPVVPAAEIARMRKAGTGLGATLREIGSALRDMPPTMRQLAPVMLFQWYAIFSYWQYIVLSLSTTLFGTTEANSHGFREAGLVNGQIGGFYNFIAFLAAFAMVPVVRRVGPKYTHAACLLAAGVGMWVLPGIENRWLLLLPMIG
;
A
#
# COMPACT_ATOMS: atom_id res chain seq x y z
N MET A 1 16.66 -12.17 3.80
CA MET A 1 16.69 -10.94 4.65
C MET A 1 16.24 -9.71 3.88
N GLY A 2 16.75 -9.40 2.67
CA GLY A 2 16.41 -8.18 1.92
C GLY A 2 14.92 -7.92 1.71
N TYR A 3 14.14 -8.92 1.35
CA TYR A 3 12.69 -8.79 1.13
C TYR A 3 11.92 -8.33 2.37
N LEU A 4 12.22 -8.90 3.54
CA LEU A 4 11.54 -8.53 4.79
C LEU A 4 11.90 -7.10 5.20
N THR A 5 13.15 -6.71 5.03
CA THR A 5 13.60 -5.34 5.29
C THR A 5 12.88 -4.35 4.36
N GLN A 6 12.79 -4.65 3.06
CA GLN A 6 12.06 -3.83 2.10
C GLN A 6 10.58 -3.70 2.47
N SER A 7 9.91 -4.81 2.81
CA SER A 7 8.51 -4.80 3.24
C SER A 7 8.30 -3.98 4.51
N ALA A 8 9.20 -4.10 5.49
CA ALA A 8 9.15 -3.30 6.71
C ALA A 8 9.24 -1.80 6.41
N PHE A 9 10.22 -1.37 5.63
CA PHE A 9 10.36 0.05 5.27
C PHE A 9 9.19 0.56 4.42
N THR A 10 8.57 -0.30 3.58
CA THR A 10 7.34 0.04 2.87
C THR A 10 6.20 0.30 3.87
N GLY A 11 6.01 -0.56 4.87
CA GLY A 11 5.02 -0.34 5.93
C GLY A 11 5.26 0.95 6.72
N LEU A 12 6.52 1.26 7.05
CA LEU A 12 6.88 2.51 7.73
C LEU A 12 6.56 3.73 6.84
N ALA A 13 6.91 3.68 5.55
CA ALA A 13 6.61 4.77 4.60
C ALA A 13 5.10 4.99 4.45
N GLN A 14 4.32 3.91 4.37
CA GLN A 14 2.86 3.98 4.33
C GLN A 14 2.30 4.55 5.63
N THR A 15 2.83 4.16 6.80
CA THR A 15 2.47 4.75 8.09
C THR A 15 2.61 6.27 8.06
N LEU A 16 3.77 6.77 7.64
CA LEU A 16 4.02 8.20 7.55
C LEU A 16 3.08 8.89 6.55
N ALA A 17 2.84 8.28 5.40
CA ALA A 17 1.94 8.82 4.38
C ALA A 17 0.49 8.94 4.90
N TYR A 18 -0.02 7.89 5.55
CA TYR A 18 -1.37 7.89 6.13
C TYR A 18 -1.52 8.88 7.30
N LEU A 19 -0.48 9.05 8.11
CA LEU A 19 -0.51 9.99 9.24
C LEU A 19 -0.28 11.44 8.82
N THR A 20 0.23 11.72 7.62
CA THR A 20 0.51 13.09 7.18
C THR A 20 -0.73 14.01 7.26
N PRO A 21 -1.93 13.69 6.72
CA PRO A 21 -3.08 14.56 6.84
C PRO A 21 -3.54 14.77 8.29
N PRO A 22 -3.71 13.75 9.15
CA PRO A 22 -4.03 13.95 10.56
C PRO A 22 -3.01 14.82 11.31
N LEU A 23 -1.72 14.66 11.02
CA LEU A 23 -0.65 15.46 11.64
C LEU A 23 -0.73 16.93 11.20
N LEU A 24 -0.98 17.20 9.92
CA LEU A 24 -1.15 18.57 9.42
C LEU A 24 -2.32 19.28 10.11
N VAL A 25 -3.43 18.59 10.33
CA VAL A 25 -4.56 19.12 11.09
C VAL A 25 -4.18 19.34 12.56
N TRP A 26 -3.47 18.41 13.17
CA TRP A 26 -2.98 18.55 14.54
C TRP A 26 -2.01 19.73 14.72
N PHE A 27 -1.21 20.05 13.70
CA PHE A 27 -0.36 21.25 13.66
C PHE A 27 -1.11 22.54 13.33
N GLY A 28 -2.45 22.50 13.26
CA GLY A 28 -3.30 23.67 13.12
C GLY A 28 -3.79 23.98 11.70
N MET A 29 -3.56 23.08 10.72
CA MET A 29 -4.15 23.26 9.40
C MET A 29 -5.64 22.93 9.44
N SER A 30 -6.48 23.82 8.88
CA SER A 30 -7.93 23.58 8.84
C SER A 30 -8.27 22.46 7.85
N GLN A 31 -9.01 21.47 8.33
CA GLN A 31 -9.50 20.36 7.49
C GLN A 31 -10.60 20.81 6.51
N ASP A 32 -11.32 21.91 6.81
CA ASP A 32 -12.43 22.40 6.01
C ASP A 32 -12.00 23.44 4.96
N ALA A 33 -10.81 24.00 5.10
CA ALA A 33 -10.27 24.94 4.13
C ALA A 33 -9.92 24.20 2.83
N ALA A 34 -10.57 24.62 1.73
CA ALA A 34 -10.42 24.03 0.41
C ALA A 34 -10.20 25.10 -0.65
N ASN A 35 -9.66 24.69 -1.80
CA ASN A 35 -9.48 25.55 -2.95
C ASN A 35 -10.81 25.74 -3.74
N ALA A 36 -10.79 26.52 -4.82
CA ALA A 36 -11.96 26.75 -5.69
C ALA A 36 -12.55 25.45 -6.32
N HIS A 37 -11.81 24.36 -6.35
CA HIS A 37 -12.24 23.05 -6.83
C HIS A 37 -12.68 22.13 -5.69
N HIS A 38 -12.92 22.64 -4.50
CA HIS A 38 -13.31 21.88 -3.29
C HIS A 38 -12.28 20.85 -2.82
N ILE A 39 -11.00 20.99 -3.23
CA ILE A 39 -9.91 20.10 -2.76
C ILE A 39 -9.36 20.67 -1.44
N PRO A 40 -9.38 19.93 -0.33
CA PRO A 40 -8.85 20.38 0.95
C PRO A 40 -7.36 20.73 0.87
N TYR A 41 -6.95 21.85 1.46
CA TYR A 41 -5.53 22.24 1.48
C TYR A 41 -4.65 21.23 2.21
N VAL A 42 -5.20 20.51 3.20
CA VAL A 42 -4.52 19.40 3.88
C VAL A 42 -4.11 18.32 2.89
N THR A 43 -5.00 17.97 1.97
CA THR A 43 -4.72 16.97 0.92
C THR A 43 -3.63 17.47 -0.02
N ILE A 44 -3.72 18.72 -0.47
CA ILE A 44 -2.72 19.33 -1.35
C ILE A 44 -1.34 19.32 -0.67
N ALA A 45 -1.28 19.76 0.59
CA ALA A 45 -0.05 19.78 1.37
C ALA A 45 0.57 18.38 1.54
N ALA A 46 -0.26 17.37 1.84
CA ALA A 46 0.19 15.99 1.96
C ALA A 46 0.80 15.47 0.64
N PHE A 47 0.17 15.78 -0.51
CA PHE A 47 0.72 15.41 -1.82
C PHE A 47 2.05 16.13 -2.12
N VAL A 48 2.15 17.43 -1.81
CA VAL A 48 3.39 18.20 -2.03
C VAL A 48 4.53 17.67 -1.18
N ILE A 49 4.27 17.35 0.10
CA ILE A 49 5.24 16.71 1.00
C ILE A 49 5.68 15.36 0.44
N GLY A 50 4.73 14.50 0.04
CA GLY A 50 5.01 13.21 -0.56
C GLY A 50 5.85 13.31 -1.84
N ALA A 51 5.51 14.24 -2.73
CA ALA A 51 6.26 14.51 -3.95
C ALA A 51 7.69 14.98 -3.64
N GLY A 52 7.87 15.85 -2.65
CA GLY A 52 9.18 16.31 -2.19
C GLY A 52 10.05 15.17 -1.69
N PHE A 53 9.52 14.30 -0.83
CA PHE A 53 10.24 13.11 -0.36
C PHE A 53 10.57 12.14 -1.48
N SER A 54 9.65 11.93 -2.43
CA SER A 54 9.87 11.07 -3.60
C SER A 54 11.00 11.63 -4.46
N ALA A 55 10.96 12.91 -4.81
CA ALA A 55 12.01 13.56 -5.59
C ALA A 55 13.38 13.51 -4.88
N ALA A 56 13.41 13.81 -3.57
CA ALA A 56 14.63 13.74 -2.79
C ALA A 56 15.22 12.32 -2.75
N SER A 57 14.37 11.29 -2.58
CA SER A 57 14.81 9.88 -2.55
C SER A 57 15.40 9.45 -3.90
N ILE A 58 14.78 9.85 -5.01
CA ILE A 58 15.28 9.56 -6.37
C ILE A 58 16.64 10.24 -6.58
N LEU A 59 16.77 11.51 -6.22
CA LEU A 59 18.02 12.25 -6.34
C LEU A 59 19.15 11.65 -5.49
N LEU A 60 18.85 11.24 -4.26
CA LEU A 60 19.78 10.55 -3.39
C LEU A 60 20.22 9.22 -3.98
N THR A 61 19.29 8.43 -4.49
CA THR A 61 19.57 7.14 -5.14
C THR A 61 20.44 7.34 -6.38
N ALA A 62 20.08 8.28 -7.25
CA ALA A 62 20.86 8.57 -8.47
C ALA A 62 22.30 9.04 -8.19
N ARG A 63 22.51 9.72 -7.04
CA ARG A 63 23.85 10.17 -6.64
C ARG A 63 24.66 9.11 -5.90
N SER A 64 24.00 8.23 -5.15
CA SER A 64 24.66 7.30 -4.22
C SER A 64 24.86 5.91 -4.77
N VAL A 65 23.94 5.46 -5.68
CA VAL A 65 23.99 4.12 -6.24
C VAL A 65 24.78 4.15 -7.55
N ARG A 66 25.87 3.39 -7.59
CA ARG A 66 26.61 3.14 -8.84
C ARG A 66 25.93 1.98 -9.57
N GLU A 67 25.48 2.24 -10.78
CA GLU A 67 24.94 1.18 -11.61
C GLU A 67 26.05 0.19 -11.99
N PRO A 68 25.79 -1.14 -11.88
CA PRO A 68 26.73 -2.14 -12.38
C PRO A 68 26.87 -2.00 -13.89
N VAL A 69 28.11 -1.99 -14.36
CA VAL A 69 28.39 -1.93 -15.81
C VAL A 69 27.86 -3.21 -16.46
N VAL A 70 26.86 -3.07 -17.32
CA VAL A 70 26.32 -4.20 -18.08
C VAL A 70 27.38 -4.65 -19.11
N PRO A 71 27.78 -5.94 -19.13
CA PRO A 71 28.73 -6.45 -20.10
C PRO A 71 28.32 -6.17 -21.56
N ALA A 72 29.27 -5.78 -22.41
CA ALA A 72 28.98 -5.44 -23.80
C ALA A 72 28.26 -6.59 -24.57
N ALA A 73 28.56 -7.85 -24.22
CA ALA A 73 27.88 -9.03 -24.75
C ALA A 73 26.37 -9.07 -24.42
N GLU A 74 26.00 -8.60 -23.24
CA GLU A 74 24.59 -8.56 -22.81
C GLU A 74 23.84 -7.42 -23.47
N ILE A 75 24.48 -6.26 -23.66
CA ILE A 75 23.93 -5.15 -24.44
C ILE A 75 23.68 -5.57 -25.89
N ALA A 76 24.64 -6.33 -26.48
CA ALA A 76 24.48 -6.86 -27.85
C ALA A 76 23.34 -7.89 -27.95
N ARG A 77 23.12 -8.71 -26.90
CA ARG A 77 21.96 -9.62 -26.79
C ARG A 77 20.64 -8.85 -26.72
N MET A 78 20.55 -7.85 -25.86
CA MET A 78 19.36 -7.00 -25.73
C MET A 78 18.99 -6.29 -27.04
N ARG A 79 19.99 -5.77 -27.76
CA ARG A 79 19.78 -5.19 -29.09
C ARG A 79 19.27 -6.16 -30.15
N LYS A 80 19.67 -7.42 -30.07
CA LYS A 80 19.24 -8.50 -30.98
C LYS A 80 17.85 -9.05 -30.65
N ALA A 81 17.38 -8.91 -29.41
CA ALA A 81 16.09 -9.43 -28.94
C ALA A 81 14.85 -8.76 -29.59
N GLY A 82 15.05 -7.74 -30.42
CA GLY A 82 13.97 -7.06 -31.15
C GLY A 82 13.11 -6.12 -30.27
N THR A 83 12.84 -4.92 -30.78
CA THR A 83 12.16 -3.84 -30.06
C THR A 83 10.69 -3.67 -30.46
N GLY A 84 10.02 -4.67 -30.98
CA GLY A 84 8.62 -4.58 -31.43
C GLY A 84 7.62 -5.18 -30.42
N LEU A 85 6.37 -4.68 -30.40
CA LEU A 85 5.27 -5.21 -29.59
C LEU A 85 5.14 -6.75 -29.68
N GLY A 86 5.34 -7.32 -30.88
CA GLY A 86 5.31 -8.77 -31.09
C GLY A 86 6.45 -9.52 -30.38
N ALA A 87 7.65 -8.92 -30.30
CA ALA A 87 8.77 -9.50 -29.56
C ALA A 87 8.48 -9.45 -28.04
N THR A 88 7.99 -8.32 -27.54
CA THR A 88 7.61 -8.16 -26.13
C THR A 88 6.49 -9.12 -25.71
N LEU A 89 5.44 -9.27 -26.53
CA LEU A 89 4.36 -10.22 -26.24
C LEU A 89 4.84 -11.67 -26.25
N ARG A 90 5.76 -12.02 -27.15
CA ARG A 90 6.36 -13.34 -27.18
C ARG A 90 7.23 -13.61 -25.96
N GLU A 91 8.00 -12.63 -25.52
CA GLU A 91 8.82 -12.70 -24.31
C GLU A 91 7.94 -12.85 -23.05
N ILE A 92 6.86 -12.06 -22.92
CA ILE A 92 5.87 -12.22 -21.85
C ILE A 92 5.24 -13.62 -21.89
N GLY A 93 4.84 -14.09 -23.08
CA GLY A 93 4.27 -15.43 -23.26
C GLY A 93 5.24 -16.54 -22.86
N SER A 94 6.53 -16.42 -23.22
CA SER A 94 7.56 -17.39 -22.79
C SER A 94 7.78 -17.33 -21.28
N ALA A 95 7.87 -16.14 -20.69
CA ALA A 95 8.02 -15.97 -19.25
C ALA A 95 6.85 -16.57 -18.45
N LEU A 96 5.62 -16.43 -18.95
CA LEU A 96 4.44 -17.07 -18.35
C LEU A 96 4.49 -18.59 -18.47
N ARG A 97 4.94 -19.10 -19.62
CA ARG A 97 5.08 -20.55 -19.86
C ARG A 97 6.17 -21.18 -18.99
N ASP A 98 7.29 -20.48 -18.85
CA ASP A 98 8.46 -20.93 -18.11
C ASP A 98 8.36 -20.59 -16.60
N MET A 99 7.23 -20.02 -16.17
CA MET A 99 6.98 -19.65 -14.78
C MET A 99 7.05 -20.88 -13.85
N PRO A 100 7.86 -20.84 -12.78
CA PRO A 100 7.93 -21.91 -11.78
C PRO A 100 6.55 -22.30 -11.22
N PRO A 101 6.31 -23.58 -10.92
CA PRO A 101 5.01 -24.05 -10.43
C PRO A 101 4.49 -23.26 -9.21
N THR A 102 5.38 -22.91 -8.28
CA THR A 102 5.04 -22.11 -7.10
C THR A 102 4.50 -20.73 -7.47
N MET A 103 5.11 -20.06 -8.44
CA MET A 103 4.65 -18.75 -8.92
C MET A 103 3.29 -18.84 -9.61
N ARG A 104 3.06 -19.89 -10.41
CA ARG A 104 1.75 -20.14 -11.04
C ARG A 104 0.64 -20.36 -10.02
N GLN A 105 0.94 -21.02 -8.89
CA GLN A 105 0.00 -21.21 -7.79
C GLN A 105 -0.24 -19.90 -7.01
N LEU A 106 0.76 -19.06 -6.88
CA LEU A 106 0.68 -17.79 -6.17
C LEU A 106 -0.05 -16.70 -6.98
N ALA A 107 0.02 -16.76 -8.32
CA ALA A 107 -0.57 -15.73 -9.19
C ALA A 107 -2.08 -15.50 -8.94
N PRO A 108 -2.97 -16.51 -8.87
CA PRO A 108 -4.38 -16.29 -8.56
C PRO A 108 -4.59 -15.77 -7.13
N VAL A 109 -3.78 -16.21 -6.16
CA VAL A 109 -3.85 -15.71 -4.78
C VAL A 109 -3.56 -14.19 -4.77
N MET A 110 -2.49 -13.77 -5.45
CA MET A 110 -2.14 -12.36 -5.59
C MET A 110 -3.22 -11.56 -6.32
N LEU A 111 -3.83 -12.11 -7.36
CA LEU A 111 -4.93 -11.46 -8.07
C LEU A 111 -6.10 -11.14 -7.14
N PHE A 112 -6.58 -12.11 -6.39
CA PHE A 112 -7.70 -11.92 -5.47
C PHE A 112 -7.33 -11.03 -4.28
N GLN A 113 -6.12 -11.15 -3.76
CA GLN A 113 -5.62 -10.29 -2.69
C GLN A 113 -5.58 -8.83 -3.12
N TRP A 114 -5.01 -8.53 -4.29
CA TRP A 114 -4.97 -7.16 -4.81
C TRP A 114 -6.35 -6.62 -5.13
N TYR A 115 -7.24 -7.45 -5.69
CA TYR A 115 -8.63 -7.07 -5.90
C TYR A 115 -9.31 -6.63 -4.60
N ALA A 116 -9.16 -7.42 -3.53
CA ALA A 116 -9.71 -7.09 -2.22
C ALA A 116 -9.13 -5.79 -1.64
N ILE A 117 -7.80 -5.61 -1.72
CA ILE A 117 -7.11 -4.41 -1.23
C ILE A 117 -7.56 -3.16 -2.00
N PHE A 118 -7.64 -3.22 -3.33
CA PHE A 118 -8.11 -2.09 -4.14
C PHE A 118 -9.57 -1.75 -3.85
N SER A 119 -10.44 -2.76 -3.67
CA SER A 119 -11.82 -2.54 -3.27
C SER A 119 -11.90 -1.86 -1.89
N TYR A 120 -11.11 -2.31 -0.93
CA TYR A 120 -10.99 -1.67 0.38
C TYR A 120 -10.56 -0.20 0.24
N TRP A 121 -9.47 0.10 -0.44
CA TRP A 121 -8.98 1.47 -0.61
C TRP A 121 -9.97 2.40 -1.30
N GLN A 122 -10.72 1.86 -2.27
CA GLN A 122 -11.71 2.64 -3.01
C GLN A 122 -12.91 3.05 -2.14
N TYR A 123 -13.36 2.19 -1.25
CA TYR A 123 -14.63 2.37 -0.55
C TYR A 123 -14.52 2.67 0.93
N ILE A 124 -13.34 2.54 1.54
CA ILE A 124 -13.18 2.69 3.00
C ILE A 124 -13.62 4.06 3.51
N VAL A 125 -13.25 5.15 2.84
CA VAL A 125 -13.62 6.50 3.28
C VAL A 125 -15.12 6.71 3.18
N LEU A 126 -15.75 6.24 2.09
CA LEU A 126 -17.20 6.30 1.93
C LEU A 126 -17.91 5.46 2.98
N SER A 127 -17.43 4.27 3.27
CA SER A 127 -17.97 3.41 4.33
C SER A 127 -17.89 4.09 5.70
N LEU A 128 -16.72 4.64 6.06
CA LEU A 128 -16.53 5.35 7.32
C LEU A 128 -17.40 6.61 7.40
N SER A 129 -17.53 7.38 6.30
CA SER A 129 -18.36 8.59 6.29
C SER A 129 -19.84 8.25 6.50
N THR A 130 -20.30 7.15 5.93
CA THR A 130 -21.69 6.69 6.10
C THR A 130 -21.93 6.14 7.50
N THR A 131 -21.04 5.28 7.99
CA THR A 131 -21.25 4.56 9.27
C THR A 131 -21.01 5.47 10.49
N LEU A 132 -19.95 6.30 10.48
CA LEU A 132 -19.58 7.12 11.63
C LEU A 132 -20.22 8.51 11.61
N PHE A 133 -20.47 9.06 10.43
CA PHE A 133 -20.89 10.46 10.26
C PHE A 133 -22.24 10.63 9.54
N GLY A 134 -22.87 9.53 9.10
CA GLY A 134 -24.19 9.54 8.45
C GLY A 134 -24.26 10.32 7.14
N THR A 135 -23.14 10.45 6.42
CA THR A 135 -23.08 11.25 5.19
C THR A 135 -22.42 10.49 4.04
N THR A 136 -22.92 10.73 2.83
CA THR A 136 -22.33 10.23 1.57
C THR A 136 -21.77 11.38 0.71
N GLU A 137 -21.95 12.63 1.14
CA GLU A 137 -21.53 13.79 0.37
C GLU A 137 -20.03 14.05 0.52
N ALA A 138 -19.29 13.94 -0.58
CA ALA A 138 -17.82 14.06 -0.63
C ALA A 138 -17.30 15.43 -0.14
N ASN A 139 -18.11 16.50 -0.24
CA ASN A 139 -17.73 17.85 0.20
C ASN A 139 -18.17 18.17 1.64
N SER A 140 -18.81 17.23 2.33
CA SER A 140 -19.27 17.43 3.70
C SER A 140 -18.12 17.40 4.70
N HIS A 141 -18.32 18.06 5.85
CA HIS A 141 -17.39 17.97 7.00
C HIS A 141 -17.20 16.52 7.44
N GLY A 142 -18.28 15.74 7.55
CA GLY A 142 -18.22 14.34 7.96
C GLY A 142 -17.41 13.45 7.02
N PHE A 143 -17.42 13.71 5.71
CA PHE A 143 -16.58 12.99 4.75
C PHE A 143 -15.09 13.30 4.95
N ARG A 144 -14.75 14.56 5.24
CA ARG A 144 -13.36 14.95 5.54
C ARG A 144 -12.88 14.34 6.87
N GLU A 145 -13.72 14.33 7.89
CA GLU A 145 -13.44 13.63 9.16
C GLU A 145 -13.21 12.13 8.92
N ALA A 146 -14.04 11.47 8.10
CA ALA A 146 -13.84 10.07 7.73
C ALA A 146 -12.48 9.85 7.05
N GLY A 147 -12.04 10.77 6.22
CA GLY A 147 -10.71 10.76 5.61
C GLY A 147 -9.59 10.83 6.64
N LEU A 148 -9.72 11.67 7.67
CA LEU A 148 -8.73 11.75 8.76
C LEU A 148 -8.74 10.48 9.62
N VAL A 149 -9.92 9.92 9.92
CA VAL A 149 -10.05 8.63 10.62
C VAL A 149 -9.39 7.52 9.81
N ASN A 150 -9.63 7.46 8.49
CA ASN A 150 -8.94 6.53 7.60
C ASN A 150 -7.42 6.69 7.65
N GLY A 151 -6.92 7.94 7.71
CA GLY A 151 -5.50 8.22 7.90
C GLY A 151 -4.94 7.64 9.20
N GLN A 152 -5.67 7.78 10.31
CA GLN A 152 -5.27 7.22 11.60
C GLN A 152 -5.28 5.67 11.60
N ILE A 153 -6.34 5.07 11.07
CA ILE A 153 -6.46 3.61 10.93
C ILE A 153 -5.36 3.08 9.99
N GLY A 154 -5.18 3.73 8.84
CA GLY A 154 -4.15 3.38 7.87
C GLY A 154 -2.74 3.46 8.44
N GLY A 155 -2.45 4.53 9.20
CA GLY A 155 -1.20 4.66 9.94
C GLY A 155 -0.99 3.54 10.95
N PHE A 156 -2.03 3.19 11.70
CA PHE A 156 -1.96 2.13 12.70
C PHE A 156 -1.67 0.76 12.09
N TYR A 157 -2.46 0.30 11.13
CA TYR A 157 -2.25 -1.05 10.58
C TYR A 157 -0.91 -1.17 9.82
N ASN A 158 -0.47 -0.12 9.13
CA ASN A 158 0.83 -0.13 8.47
C ASN A 158 1.98 -0.13 9.48
N PHE A 159 1.82 0.53 10.62
CA PHE A 159 2.79 0.46 11.71
C PHE A 159 2.84 -0.95 12.33
N ILE A 160 1.67 -1.58 12.54
CA ILE A 160 1.62 -2.98 12.96
C ILE A 160 2.29 -3.89 11.92
N ALA A 161 2.04 -3.69 10.63
CA ALA A 161 2.68 -4.44 9.56
C ALA A 161 4.21 -4.27 9.55
N PHE A 162 4.72 -3.07 9.82
CA PHE A 162 6.14 -2.81 10.02
C PHE A 162 6.73 -3.66 11.14
N LEU A 163 6.09 -3.67 12.31
CA LEU A 163 6.53 -4.48 13.45
C LEU A 163 6.39 -5.98 13.19
N ALA A 164 5.27 -6.38 12.58
CA ALA A 164 4.98 -7.77 12.25
C ALA A 164 6.00 -8.35 11.25
N ALA A 165 6.53 -7.54 10.33
CA ALA A 165 7.56 -7.99 9.39
C ALA A 165 8.79 -8.57 10.09
N PHE A 166 9.18 -8.04 11.25
CA PHE A 166 10.27 -8.57 12.07
C PHE A 166 9.80 -9.73 12.96
N ALA A 167 8.63 -9.60 13.59
CA ALA A 167 8.08 -10.61 14.50
C ALA A 167 7.73 -11.93 13.78
N MET A 168 7.36 -11.86 12.50
CA MET A 168 6.98 -13.03 11.70
C MET A 168 8.16 -13.89 11.26
N VAL A 169 9.41 -13.41 11.32
CA VAL A 169 10.60 -14.20 10.93
C VAL A 169 10.67 -15.55 11.64
N PRO A 170 10.59 -15.64 13.00
CA PRO A 170 10.63 -16.93 13.69
C PRO A 170 9.39 -17.78 13.41
N VAL A 171 8.22 -17.17 13.19
CA VAL A 171 6.98 -17.88 12.86
C VAL A 171 7.11 -18.58 11.51
N VAL A 172 7.52 -17.84 10.48
CA VAL A 172 7.74 -18.38 9.11
C VAL A 172 8.78 -19.50 9.12
N ARG A 173 9.82 -19.39 9.94
CA ARG A 173 10.84 -20.45 10.07
C ARG A 173 10.29 -21.73 10.69
N ARG A 174 9.32 -21.65 11.59
CA ARG A 174 8.73 -22.82 12.28
C ARG A 174 7.56 -23.43 11.52
N VAL A 175 6.66 -22.60 11.03
CA VAL A 175 5.37 -23.02 10.44
C VAL A 175 5.46 -23.15 8.91
N GLY A 176 6.41 -22.44 8.31
CA GLY A 176 6.59 -22.35 6.87
C GLY A 176 5.80 -21.20 6.22
N PRO A 177 6.29 -20.67 5.08
CA PRO A 177 5.74 -19.47 4.44
C PRO A 177 4.30 -19.68 3.95
N LYS A 178 3.96 -20.86 3.45
CA LYS A 178 2.63 -21.17 2.91
C LYS A 178 1.54 -21.03 3.98
N TYR A 179 1.71 -21.65 5.12
CA TYR A 179 0.71 -21.65 6.19
C TYR A 179 0.63 -20.31 6.89
N THR A 180 1.78 -19.64 7.07
CA THR A 180 1.81 -18.27 7.63
C THR A 180 1.05 -17.30 6.73
N HIS A 181 1.31 -17.34 5.42
CA HIS A 181 0.59 -16.47 4.46
C HIS A 181 -0.91 -16.76 4.43
N ALA A 182 -1.31 -18.04 4.43
CA ALA A 182 -2.72 -18.41 4.49
C ALA A 182 -3.41 -17.92 5.78
N ALA A 183 -2.75 -18.05 6.93
CA ALA A 183 -3.28 -17.55 8.19
C ALA A 183 -3.47 -16.03 8.19
N CYS A 184 -2.49 -15.27 7.68
CA CYS A 184 -2.60 -13.82 7.55
C CYS A 184 -3.75 -13.41 6.60
N LEU A 185 -3.90 -14.09 5.46
CA LEU A 185 -5.00 -13.80 4.54
C LEU A 185 -6.38 -14.10 5.15
N LEU A 186 -6.49 -15.18 5.93
CA LEU A 186 -7.73 -15.50 6.63
C LEU A 186 -8.04 -14.45 7.70
N ALA A 187 -7.06 -14.04 8.48
CA ALA A 187 -7.21 -12.99 9.49
C ALA A 187 -7.64 -11.66 8.86
N ALA A 188 -6.97 -11.25 7.77
CA ALA A 188 -7.32 -10.05 7.03
C ALA A 188 -8.74 -10.14 6.42
N GLY A 189 -9.13 -11.30 5.88
CA GLY A 189 -10.47 -11.52 5.34
C GLY A 189 -11.56 -11.40 6.41
N VAL A 190 -11.35 -11.99 7.58
CA VAL A 190 -12.25 -11.84 8.74
C VAL A 190 -12.31 -10.38 9.19
N GLY A 191 -11.18 -9.69 9.27
CA GLY A 191 -11.11 -8.27 9.61
C GLY A 191 -11.93 -7.41 8.65
N MET A 192 -11.77 -7.59 7.34
CA MET A 192 -12.54 -6.88 6.32
C MET A 192 -14.04 -7.18 6.38
N TRP A 193 -14.42 -8.41 6.73
CA TRP A 193 -15.83 -8.79 6.84
C TRP A 193 -16.53 -8.17 8.06
N VAL A 194 -15.81 -8.05 9.18
CA VAL A 194 -16.33 -7.49 10.43
C VAL A 194 -16.36 -5.96 10.40
N LEU A 195 -15.46 -5.33 9.65
CA LEU A 195 -15.25 -3.88 9.61
C LEU A 195 -16.52 -3.05 9.38
N PRO A 196 -17.42 -3.37 8.42
CA PRO A 196 -18.62 -2.57 8.14
C PRO A 196 -19.65 -2.52 9.28
N GLY A 197 -19.59 -3.48 10.23
CA GLY A 197 -20.49 -3.54 11.38
C GLY A 197 -20.00 -2.78 12.61
N ILE A 198 -18.85 -2.10 12.53
CA ILE A 198 -18.26 -1.42 13.68
C ILE A 198 -18.58 0.08 13.63
N GLU A 199 -19.44 0.52 14.54
CA GLU A 199 -19.84 1.93 14.69
C GLU A 199 -18.90 2.71 15.65
N ASN A 200 -18.05 2.03 16.41
CA ASN A 200 -17.15 2.65 17.36
C ASN A 200 -15.77 2.84 16.76
N ARG A 201 -15.32 4.10 16.69
CA ARG A 201 -14.02 4.51 16.14
C ARG A 201 -12.83 3.72 16.70
N TRP A 202 -12.82 3.44 17.99
CA TRP A 202 -11.70 2.74 18.65
C TRP A 202 -11.71 1.22 18.36
N LEU A 203 -12.90 0.65 18.21
CA LEU A 203 -13.05 -0.76 17.87
C LEU A 203 -12.63 -1.06 16.43
N LEU A 204 -12.60 -0.05 15.54
CA LEU A 204 -12.08 -0.19 14.17
C LEU A 204 -10.60 -0.61 14.11
N LEU A 205 -9.83 -0.34 15.18
CA LEU A 205 -8.43 -0.75 15.22
C LEU A 205 -8.23 -2.25 15.39
N LEU A 206 -9.20 -2.97 15.97
CA LEU A 206 -9.08 -4.41 16.23
C LEU A 206 -9.01 -5.26 14.95
N PRO A 207 -9.94 -5.13 13.97
CA PRO A 207 -9.87 -5.89 12.73
C PRO A 207 -8.67 -5.53 11.85
N MET A 208 -7.99 -4.41 12.12
CA MET A 208 -6.82 -3.94 11.38
C MET A 208 -5.50 -4.58 11.85
N ILE A 209 -5.52 -5.41 12.87
CA ILE A 209 -4.34 -6.18 13.34
C ILE A 209 -4.14 -7.47 12.52
N GLY A 210 -5.16 -7.96 11.81
CA GLY A 210 -5.14 -9.17 10.96
C GLY A 210 -4.61 -8.91 9.55
#